data_bc478b37b5e5a25142f88d3ae7b205ad
#
_entry.id   bc478b37b5e5a25142f88d3ae7b205ad
#
_cell.length_a   1.000
_cell.length_b   1.000
_cell.length_c   1.000
_cell.angle_alpha   90.00
_cell.angle_beta   90.00
_cell.angle_gamma   90.00
#
_symmetry.space_group_name_H-M   'P 1'
#
loop_
_entity.id
_entity.type
_entity.pdbx_description
1 polymer ?
#
loop_
_entity_poly.entity_id
_entity_poly.type
_entity_poly.pdbx_seq_one_letter_code
_entity_poly.pdbx_strand_id
1 'polypeptide(L)'
;MVVLQRSPLEAPLAEQPDVTGIEADLSDPAVLREAVDQAAQQLGGVDVLVNKAGVMFECELEELEPAQWQLMAALNLQAPLFLAQAVVPHMRRRGGGAIISVGSVEGFSANPGHAAYSATKAGIHGMTRALAVDLGADGIRCTAIAPGWIDSDLSEAYLASHPDPAAARAALVGMHPVGRTGRPADVGDLAVFLAGDGARFLSGETIVLDGGRTARLPTPF
;
A
#
# COMPACT_ATOMS: atom_id res chain seq x y z
N MET A 1 -6.34 1.61 -17.17
CA MET A 1 -6.01 1.08 -15.80
C MET A 1 -7.13 0.15 -15.36
N VAL A 2 -6.78 -0.97 -14.67
CA VAL A 2 -7.78 -1.84 -14.03
C VAL A 2 -7.62 -1.75 -12.52
N VAL A 3 -8.75 -1.61 -11.81
CA VAL A 3 -8.82 -1.57 -10.34
C VAL A 3 -9.49 -2.85 -9.85
N LEU A 4 -8.81 -3.59 -8.98
CA LEU A 4 -9.37 -4.76 -8.30
C LEU A 4 -9.82 -4.32 -6.91
N GLN A 5 -11.10 -4.47 -6.61
CA GLN A 5 -11.68 -4.12 -5.31
C GLN A 5 -13.00 -4.85 -5.05
N ARG A 6 -13.42 -4.92 -3.77
CA ARG A 6 -14.58 -5.68 -3.34
C ARG A 6 -15.93 -5.10 -3.78
N SER A 7 -16.02 -3.79 -3.97
CA SER A 7 -17.23 -3.07 -4.37
C SER A 7 -17.09 -2.47 -5.77
N PRO A 8 -18.17 -2.13 -6.46
CA PRO A 8 -18.11 -1.40 -7.72
C PRO A 8 -17.27 -0.13 -7.62
N LEU A 9 -16.68 0.31 -8.75
CA LEU A 9 -16.02 1.61 -8.81
C LEU A 9 -17.02 2.74 -8.57
N GLU A 10 -16.62 3.70 -7.76
CA GLU A 10 -17.37 4.92 -7.49
C GLU A 10 -16.72 6.12 -8.20
N ALA A 11 -17.50 7.21 -8.34
CA ALA A 11 -16.96 8.48 -8.82
C ALA A 11 -15.84 8.99 -7.87
N PRO A 12 -14.80 9.68 -8.39
CA PRO A 12 -14.63 10.05 -9.81
C PRO A 12 -13.94 8.96 -10.68
N LEU A 13 -13.53 7.80 -10.10
CA LEU A 13 -12.81 6.78 -10.86
C LEU A 13 -13.68 6.09 -11.91
N ALA A 14 -14.94 5.81 -11.58
CA ALA A 14 -15.89 5.19 -12.50
C ALA A 14 -16.18 6.06 -13.75
N GLU A 15 -15.94 7.37 -13.66
CA GLU A 15 -16.17 8.32 -14.74
C GLU A 15 -14.95 8.47 -15.69
N GLN A 16 -13.82 7.88 -15.33
CA GLN A 16 -12.61 7.95 -16.15
C GLN A 16 -12.67 6.95 -17.31
N PRO A 17 -12.52 7.39 -18.58
CA PRO A 17 -12.71 6.52 -19.74
C PRO A 17 -11.71 5.37 -19.82
N ASP A 18 -10.52 5.52 -19.24
CA ASP A 18 -9.44 4.53 -19.28
C ASP A 18 -9.32 3.73 -17.98
N VAL A 19 -10.35 3.75 -17.12
CA VAL A 19 -10.39 3.03 -15.86
C VAL A 19 -11.54 2.03 -15.86
N THR A 20 -11.25 0.78 -15.55
CA THR A 20 -12.25 -0.28 -15.38
C THR A 20 -12.10 -0.95 -14.03
N GLY A 21 -13.22 -1.39 -13.46
CA GLY A 21 -13.26 -2.14 -12.20
C GLY A 21 -13.44 -3.64 -12.45
N ILE A 22 -12.81 -4.45 -11.62
CA ILE A 22 -13.10 -5.86 -11.46
C ILE A 22 -13.41 -6.07 -9.98
N GLU A 23 -14.63 -6.56 -9.70
CA GLU A 23 -15.03 -6.86 -8.33
C GLU A 23 -14.40 -8.19 -7.89
N ALA A 24 -13.55 -8.10 -6.85
CA ALA A 24 -12.87 -9.24 -6.27
C ALA A 24 -12.60 -8.99 -4.78
N ASP A 25 -12.90 -9.97 -3.95
CA ASP A 25 -12.49 -9.95 -2.54
C ASP A 25 -11.02 -10.36 -2.45
N LEU A 26 -10.14 -9.38 -2.28
CA LEU A 26 -8.70 -9.61 -2.23
C LEU A 26 -8.26 -10.40 -0.98
N SER A 27 -9.13 -10.58 0.02
CA SER A 27 -8.84 -11.44 1.17
C SER A 27 -8.96 -12.93 0.85
N ASP A 28 -9.63 -13.29 -0.26
CA ASP A 28 -9.75 -14.67 -0.74
C ASP A 28 -8.68 -14.96 -1.82
N PRO A 29 -7.65 -15.74 -1.51
CA PRO A 29 -6.60 -16.05 -2.47
C PRO A 29 -7.09 -16.87 -3.69
N ALA A 30 -8.25 -17.52 -3.59
CA ALA A 30 -8.78 -18.35 -4.67
C ALA A 30 -9.20 -17.53 -5.90
N VAL A 31 -9.63 -16.27 -5.69
CA VAL A 31 -10.11 -15.40 -6.77
C VAL A 31 -9.02 -14.53 -7.40
N LEU A 32 -7.85 -14.39 -6.75
CA LEU A 32 -6.83 -13.41 -7.16
C LEU A 32 -6.25 -13.68 -8.54
N ARG A 33 -5.98 -14.95 -8.86
CA ARG A 33 -5.42 -15.33 -10.16
C ARG A 33 -6.39 -15.01 -11.30
N GLU A 34 -7.66 -15.39 -11.15
CA GLU A 34 -8.69 -15.14 -12.16
C GLU A 34 -8.89 -13.62 -12.38
N ALA A 35 -8.95 -12.84 -11.30
CA ALA A 35 -9.06 -11.38 -11.37
C ALA A 35 -7.87 -10.74 -12.10
N VAL A 36 -6.64 -11.23 -11.86
CA VAL A 36 -5.44 -10.76 -12.57
C VAL A 36 -5.46 -11.18 -14.05
N ASP A 37 -5.85 -12.40 -14.36
CA ASP A 37 -5.93 -12.88 -15.75
C ASP A 37 -6.97 -12.08 -16.54
N GLN A 38 -8.12 -11.76 -15.93
CA GLN A 38 -9.14 -10.90 -16.51
C GLN A 38 -8.60 -9.46 -16.72
N ALA A 39 -7.90 -8.90 -15.74
CA ALA A 39 -7.28 -7.59 -15.87
C ALA A 39 -6.23 -7.56 -16.99
N ALA A 40 -5.39 -8.58 -17.08
CA ALA A 40 -4.37 -8.71 -18.12
C ALA A 40 -5.00 -8.81 -19.51
N GLN A 41 -6.13 -9.50 -19.64
CA GLN A 41 -6.87 -9.59 -20.92
C GLN A 41 -7.40 -8.22 -21.34
N GLN A 42 -8.01 -7.46 -20.40
CA GLN A 42 -8.53 -6.12 -20.69
C GLN A 42 -7.43 -5.12 -21.07
N LEU A 43 -6.26 -5.22 -20.44
CA LEU A 43 -5.12 -4.33 -20.67
C LEU A 43 -4.23 -4.75 -21.86
N GLY A 44 -4.37 -5.98 -22.38
CA GLY A 44 -3.43 -6.54 -23.32
C GLY A 44 -2.07 -6.94 -22.72
N GLY A 45 -2.01 -7.06 -21.39
CA GLY A 45 -0.82 -7.39 -20.59
C GLY A 45 -0.77 -6.58 -19.30
N VAL A 46 0.23 -6.85 -18.44
CA VAL A 46 0.45 -6.12 -17.19
C VAL A 46 1.89 -5.64 -17.15
N ASP A 47 2.08 -4.32 -17.06
CA ASP A 47 3.39 -3.68 -16.91
C ASP A 47 3.62 -3.24 -15.46
N VAL A 48 2.56 -2.87 -14.73
CA VAL A 48 2.65 -2.35 -13.37
C VAL A 48 1.57 -2.97 -12.49
N LEU A 49 1.97 -3.42 -11.30
CA LEU A 49 1.08 -3.79 -10.19
C LEU A 49 1.28 -2.82 -9.04
N VAL A 50 0.19 -2.21 -8.56
CA VAL A 50 0.20 -1.42 -7.32
C VAL A 50 -0.66 -2.11 -6.26
N ASN A 51 -0.02 -2.67 -5.23
CA ASN A 51 -0.69 -3.25 -4.06
C ASN A 51 -0.99 -2.14 -3.05
N LYS A 52 -2.21 -1.61 -3.08
CA LYS A 52 -2.65 -0.51 -2.19
C LYS A 52 -3.67 -0.95 -1.15
N ALA A 53 -4.47 -1.98 -1.45
CA ALA A 53 -5.52 -2.46 -0.55
C ALA A 53 -4.96 -2.85 0.82
N GLY A 54 -5.71 -2.57 1.86
CA GLY A 54 -5.33 -2.93 3.23
C GLY A 54 -6.33 -2.41 4.25
N VAL A 55 -6.25 -2.96 5.45
CA VAL A 55 -7.05 -2.58 6.61
C VAL A 55 -6.17 -2.40 7.83
N MET A 56 -6.66 -1.64 8.80
CA MET A 56 -6.03 -1.44 10.09
C MET A 56 -7.10 -1.58 11.17
N PHE A 57 -6.76 -2.28 12.24
CA PHE A 57 -7.51 -2.29 13.49
C PHE A 57 -6.57 -1.84 14.60
N GLU A 58 -6.99 -0.85 15.36
CA GLU A 58 -6.34 -0.39 16.59
C GLU A 58 -7.04 -1.07 17.77
N CYS A 59 -6.29 -1.80 18.57
CA CYS A 59 -6.79 -2.45 19.78
C CYS A 59 -5.63 -2.77 20.74
N GLU A 60 -5.95 -2.82 22.03
CA GLU A 60 -5.01 -3.35 23.00
C GLU A 60 -4.66 -4.82 22.67
N LEU A 61 -3.44 -5.23 23.03
CA LEU A 61 -2.95 -6.56 22.64
C LEU A 61 -3.84 -7.70 23.15
N GLU A 62 -4.38 -7.54 24.37
CA GLU A 62 -5.26 -8.51 25.02
C GLU A 62 -6.63 -8.61 24.36
N GLU A 63 -7.02 -7.58 23.61
CA GLU A 63 -8.33 -7.49 22.92
C GLU A 63 -8.26 -7.87 21.46
N LEU A 64 -7.05 -8.17 20.94
CA LEU A 64 -6.87 -8.55 19.53
C LEU A 64 -7.57 -9.87 19.23
N GLU A 65 -8.65 -9.79 18.45
CA GLU A 65 -9.37 -10.96 18.00
C GLU A 65 -8.64 -11.70 16.85
N PRO A 66 -8.62 -13.05 16.87
CA PRO A 66 -8.01 -13.82 15.76
C PRO A 66 -8.56 -13.47 14.39
N ALA A 67 -9.85 -13.13 14.28
CA ALA A 67 -10.47 -12.72 13.01
C ALA A 67 -9.91 -11.39 12.49
N GLN A 68 -9.61 -10.43 13.36
CA GLN A 68 -8.97 -9.16 12.98
C GLN A 68 -7.56 -9.40 12.45
N TRP A 69 -6.76 -10.24 13.14
CA TRP A 69 -5.45 -10.64 12.66
C TRP A 69 -5.53 -11.34 11.30
N GLN A 70 -6.43 -12.31 11.13
CA GLN A 70 -6.60 -13.04 9.88
C GLN A 70 -6.93 -12.11 8.72
N LEU A 71 -7.85 -11.15 8.92
CA LEU A 71 -8.22 -10.20 7.89
C LEU A 71 -7.07 -9.25 7.54
N MET A 72 -6.33 -8.72 8.55
CA MET A 72 -5.15 -7.90 8.30
C MET A 72 -4.06 -8.68 7.57
N ALA A 73 -3.76 -9.91 7.99
CA ALA A 73 -2.77 -10.75 7.34
C ALA A 73 -3.17 -11.09 5.89
N ALA A 74 -4.44 -11.40 5.66
CA ALA A 74 -4.96 -11.71 4.33
C ALA A 74 -4.85 -10.52 3.38
N LEU A 75 -5.35 -9.35 3.78
CA LEU A 75 -5.38 -8.18 2.89
C LEU A 75 -4.03 -7.45 2.80
N ASN A 76 -3.34 -7.26 3.94
CA ASN A 76 -2.14 -6.41 3.95
C ASN A 76 -0.88 -7.14 3.50
N LEU A 77 -0.84 -8.47 3.56
CA LEU A 77 0.38 -9.23 3.27
C LEU A 77 0.17 -10.39 2.29
N GLN A 78 -0.84 -11.24 2.52
CA GLN A 78 -1.08 -12.40 1.67
C GLN A 78 -1.55 -12.00 0.26
N ALA A 79 -2.53 -11.09 0.15
CA ALA A 79 -3.01 -10.61 -1.14
C ALA A 79 -1.90 -9.99 -2.00
N PRO A 80 -1.05 -9.06 -1.51
CA PRO A 80 0.10 -8.55 -2.26
C PRO A 80 1.04 -9.64 -2.79
N LEU A 81 1.29 -10.69 -2.01
CA LEU A 81 2.15 -11.80 -2.44
C LEU A 81 1.53 -12.59 -3.59
N PHE A 82 0.26 -12.96 -3.47
CA PHE A 82 -0.41 -13.77 -4.49
C PHE A 82 -0.80 -12.96 -5.74
N LEU A 83 -1.06 -11.66 -5.60
CA LEU A 83 -1.19 -10.76 -6.74
C LEU A 83 0.15 -10.63 -7.49
N ALA A 84 1.27 -10.49 -6.78
CA ALA A 84 2.60 -10.52 -7.39
C ALA A 84 2.83 -11.85 -8.12
N GLN A 85 2.53 -13.00 -7.48
CA GLN A 85 2.63 -14.31 -8.13
C GLN A 85 1.78 -14.40 -9.41
N ALA A 86 0.57 -13.86 -9.40
CA ALA A 86 -0.34 -13.90 -10.53
C ALA A 86 0.10 -13.01 -11.69
N VAL A 87 0.65 -11.81 -11.43
CA VAL A 87 1.09 -10.87 -12.50
C VAL A 87 2.42 -11.26 -13.14
N VAL A 88 3.32 -11.95 -12.43
CA VAL A 88 4.67 -12.28 -12.91
C VAL A 88 4.68 -12.96 -14.29
N PRO A 89 3.83 -13.97 -14.61
CA PRO A 89 3.79 -14.56 -15.94
C PRO A 89 3.41 -13.54 -17.03
N HIS A 90 2.56 -12.58 -16.71
CA HIS A 90 2.17 -11.53 -17.65
C HIS A 90 3.31 -10.53 -17.88
N MET A 91 3.98 -10.09 -16.81
CA MET A 91 5.14 -9.19 -16.88
C MET A 91 6.31 -9.82 -17.64
N ARG A 92 6.60 -11.12 -17.43
CA ARG A 92 7.61 -11.84 -18.18
C ARG A 92 7.34 -11.82 -19.69
N ARG A 93 6.08 -12.00 -20.11
CA ARG A 93 5.70 -11.90 -21.53
C ARG A 93 5.87 -10.48 -22.10
N ARG A 94 5.83 -9.47 -21.25
CA ARG A 94 6.07 -8.05 -21.61
C ARG A 94 7.57 -7.68 -21.60
N GLY A 95 8.42 -8.56 -21.07
CA GLY A 95 9.86 -8.33 -20.95
C GLY A 95 10.28 -7.56 -19.70
N GLY A 96 9.41 -7.48 -18.70
CA GLY A 96 9.67 -6.83 -17.43
C GLY A 96 8.43 -6.15 -16.84
N GLY A 97 8.63 -5.37 -15.77
CA GLY A 97 7.56 -4.65 -15.13
C GLY A 97 7.95 -4.01 -13.79
N ALA A 98 6.96 -3.46 -13.09
CA ALA A 98 7.14 -2.90 -11.77
C ALA A 98 6.04 -3.36 -10.80
N ILE A 99 6.44 -3.88 -9.65
CA ILE A 99 5.57 -4.20 -8.52
C ILE A 99 5.82 -3.18 -7.42
N ILE A 100 4.80 -2.41 -7.06
CA ILE A 100 4.85 -1.35 -6.05
C ILE A 100 3.88 -1.72 -4.95
N SER A 101 4.37 -1.90 -3.71
CA SER A 101 3.53 -2.24 -2.58
C SER A 101 3.45 -1.10 -1.57
N VAL A 102 2.24 -0.78 -1.10
CA VAL A 102 2.04 0.25 -0.07
C VAL A 102 2.21 -0.38 1.31
N GLY A 103 3.40 -0.16 1.88
CA GLY A 103 3.75 -0.46 3.25
C GLY A 103 3.20 0.57 4.24
N SER A 104 4.02 0.95 5.22
CA SER A 104 3.79 2.03 6.18
C SER A 104 5.09 2.38 6.89
N VAL A 105 5.23 3.58 7.43
CA VAL A 105 6.29 3.89 8.42
C VAL A 105 6.18 2.95 9.62
N GLU A 106 5.00 2.40 9.90
CA GLU A 106 4.80 1.42 10.96
C GLU A 106 5.35 0.01 10.64
N GLY A 107 5.94 -0.18 9.48
CA GLY A 107 6.82 -1.32 9.22
C GLY A 107 8.24 -1.14 9.76
N PHE A 108 8.62 0.06 10.22
CA PHE A 108 9.91 0.40 10.84
C PHE A 108 9.77 0.81 12.32
N SER A 109 8.62 1.35 12.68
CA SER A 109 8.25 1.82 14.02
C SER A 109 6.82 1.36 14.32
N ALA A 110 6.26 1.74 15.46
CA ALA A 110 4.88 1.37 15.78
C ALA A 110 4.21 2.46 16.61
N ASN A 111 2.88 2.56 16.49
CA ASN A 111 2.04 3.24 17.46
C ASN A 111 1.48 2.22 18.48
N PRO A 112 1.08 2.66 19.68
CA PRO A 112 0.33 1.81 20.61
C PRO A 112 -0.93 1.22 19.93
N GLY A 113 -1.31 0.01 20.28
CA GLY A 113 -2.49 -0.66 19.71
C GLY A 113 -2.33 -1.21 18.29
N HIS A 114 -1.18 -1.05 17.63
CA HIS A 114 -0.97 -1.40 16.23
C HIS A 114 -0.08 -2.63 15.99
N ALA A 115 0.08 -3.52 16.99
CA ALA A 115 1.01 -4.65 16.89
C ALA A 115 0.78 -5.52 15.65
N ALA A 116 -0.47 -5.90 15.36
CA ALA A 116 -0.81 -6.71 14.20
C ALA A 116 -0.62 -5.96 12.87
N TYR A 117 -1.02 -4.70 12.81
CA TYR A 117 -0.82 -3.85 11.63
C TYR A 117 0.65 -3.68 11.31
N SER A 118 1.47 -3.30 12.30
CA SER A 118 2.92 -3.12 12.14
C SER A 118 3.60 -4.41 11.66
N ALA A 119 3.20 -5.57 12.20
CA ALA A 119 3.71 -6.87 11.75
C ALA A 119 3.43 -7.11 10.26
N THR A 120 2.20 -6.84 9.79
CA THR A 120 1.87 -7.02 8.36
C THR A 120 2.63 -6.04 7.47
N LYS A 121 2.79 -4.78 7.89
CA LYS A 121 3.51 -3.75 7.12
C LYS A 121 5.02 -3.97 7.10
N ALA A 122 5.61 -4.47 8.18
CA ALA A 122 7.00 -4.95 8.19
C ALA A 122 7.18 -6.14 7.24
N GLY A 123 6.19 -7.03 7.17
CA GLY A 123 6.16 -8.15 6.21
C GLY A 123 6.22 -7.67 4.76
N ILE A 124 5.51 -6.59 4.38
CA ILE A 124 5.60 -5.98 3.04
C ILE A 124 7.03 -5.54 2.73
N HIS A 125 7.74 -4.92 3.67
CA HIS A 125 9.12 -4.48 3.46
C HIS A 125 10.06 -5.68 3.23
N GLY A 126 9.88 -6.76 3.99
CA GLY A 126 10.62 -8.01 3.80
C GLY A 126 10.32 -8.68 2.46
N MET A 127 9.04 -8.80 2.12
CA MET A 127 8.56 -9.36 0.85
C MET A 127 9.10 -8.59 -0.35
N THR A 128 9.12 -7.25 -0.29
CA THR A 128 9.64 -6.39 -1.36
C THR A 128 11.10 -6.72 -1.68
N ARG A 129 11.94 -6.92 -0.67
CA ARG A 129 13.35 -7.31 -0.87
C ARG A 129 13.48 -8.70 -1.50
N ALA A 130 12.70 -9.67 -1.02
CA ALA A 130 12.72 -11.03 -1.55
C ALA A 130 12.29 -11.07 -3.02
N LEU A 131 11.17 -10.45 -3.35
CA LEU A 131 10.67 -10.37 -4.73
C LEU A 131 11.65 -9.64 -5.67
N ALA A 132 12.35 -8.61 -5.20
CA ALA A 132 13.36 -7.92 -6.01
C ALA A 132 14.53 -8.83 -6.39
N VAL A 133 14.94 -9.71 -5.46
CA VAL A 133 15.99 -10.71 -5.72
C VAL A 133 15.50 -11.79 -6.68
N ASP A 134 14.29 -12.32 -6.44
CA ASP A 134 13.74 -13.43 -7.22
C ASP A 134 13.42 -13.03 -8.68
N LEU A 135 12.98 -11.78 -8.90
CA LEU A 135 12.40 -11.33 -10.16
C LEU A 135 13.31 -10.37 -10.97
N GLY A 136 14.44 -9.96 -10.38
CA GLY A 136 15.33 -9.00 -11.03
C GLY A 136 15.88 -9.46 -12.38
N ALA A 137 16.18 -10.75 -12.52
CA ALA A 137 16.64 -11.34 -13.78
C ALA A 137 15.57 -11.31 -14.90
N ASP A 138 14.30 -11.21 -14.52
CA ASP A 138 13.17 -11.08 -15.45
C ASP A 138 12.89 -9.62 -15.85
N GLY A 139 13.72 -8.65 -15.41
CA GLY A 139 13.49 -7.23 -15.61
C GLY A 139 12.32 -6.66 -14.80
N ILE A 140 11.87 -7.36 -13.75
CA ILE A 140 10.78 -6.92 -12.87
C ILE A 140 11.38 -6.27 -11.63
N ARG A 141 11.02 -5.01 -11.39
CA ARG A 141 11.43 -4.25 -10.21
C ARG A 141 10.37 -4.37 -9.12
N CYS A 142 10.79 -4.50 -7.87
CA CYS A 142 9.90 -4.54 -6.73
C CYS A 142 10.30 -3.45 -5.74
N THR A 143 9.38 -2.55 -5.42
CA THR A 143 9.59 -1.45 -4.46
C THR A 143 8.43 -1.35 -3.50
N ALA A 144 8.65 -0.77 -2.34
CA ALA A 144 7.58 -0.39 -1.42
C ALA A 144 7.60 1.12 -1.15
N ILE A 145 6.42 1.69 -0.95
CA ILE A 145 6.24 3.02 -0.39
C ILE A 145 5.84 2.84 1.06
N ALA A 146 6.49 3.54 1.98
CA ALA A 146 6.13 3.59 3.40
C ALA A 146 5.58 4.98 3.74
N PRO A 147 4.25 5.20 3.56
CA PRO A 147 3.66 6.47 3.90
C PRO A 147 3.64 6.70 5.41
N GLY A 148 3.73 7.97 5.82
CA GLY A 148 3.32 8.43 7.14
C GLY A 148 1.80 8.59 7.20
N TRP A 149 1.35 9.67 7.85
CA TRP A 149 -0.08 9.99 7.86
C TRP A 149 -0.51 10.57 6.52
N ILE A 150 -1.49 9.92 5.88
CA ILE A 150 -2.09 10.38 4.62
C ILE A 150 -3.57 10.67 4.88
N ASP A 151 -4.02 11.87 4.49
CA ASP A 151 -5.42 12.27 4.60
C ASP A 151 -6.29 11.40 3.69
N SER A 152 -7.30 10.79 4.27
CA SER A 152 -8.27 9.91 3.62
C SER A 152 -9.57 9.96 4.41
N ASP A 153 -10.66 9.47 3.88
CA ASP A 153 -11.94 9.42 4.58
C ASP A 153 -11.83 8.69 5.94
N LEU A 154 -11.01 7.62 5.99
CA LEU A 154 -10.73 6.88 7.22
C LEU A 154 -9.98 7.75 8.24
N SER A 155 -8.94 8.45 7.81
CA SER A 155 -8.15 9.31 8.70
C SER A 155 -8.93 10.54 9.17
N GLU A 156 -9.79 11.08 8.33
CA GLU A 156 -10.71 12.17 8.70
C GLU A 156 -11.74 11.70 9.73
N ALA A 157 -12.34 10.52 9.52
CA ALA A 157 -13.27 9.93 10.48
C ALA A 157 -12.60 9.66 11.83
N TYR A 158 -11.35 9.17 11.83
CA TYR A 158 -10.55 8.97 13.03
C TYR A 158 -10.32 10.29 13.78
N LEU A 159 -9.87 11.34 13.08
CA LEU A 159 -9.67 12.66 13.72
C LEU A 159 -10.97 13.24 14.26
N ALA A 160 -12.08 13.08 13.54
CA ALA A 160 -13.40 13.56 13.96
C ALA A 160 -13.92 12.84 15.23
N SER A 161 -13.45 11.63 15.53
CA SER A 161 -13.81 10.88 16.73
C SER A 161 -13.10 11.36 18.02
N HIS A 162 -12.06 12.20 17.87
CA HIS A 162 -11.34 12.75 19.02
C HIS A 162 -12.19 13.80 19.78
N PRO A 163 -12.03 13.91 21.12
CA PRO A 163 -12.71 14.92 21.92
C PRO A 163 -12.47 16.37 21.43
N ASP A 164 -11.27 16.64 20.90
CA ASP A 164 -10.90 17.91 20.26
C ASP A 164 -10.22 17.62 18.91
N PRO A 165 -10.98 17.51 17.81
CA PRO A 165 -10.44 17.22 16.49
C PRO A 165 -9.45 18.27 15.98
N ALA A 166 -9.65 19.54 16.35
CA ALA A 166 -8.77 20.63 15.91
C ALA A 166 -7.38 20.53 16.57
N ALA A 167 -7.34 20.29 17.88
CA ALA A 167 -6.10 20.08 18.61
C ALA A 167 -5.39 18.79 18.14
N ALA A 168 -6.14 17.70 17.90
CA ALA A 168 -5.58 16.45 17.36
C ALA A 168 -4.93 16.67 15.98
N ARG A 169 -5.61 17.37 15.08
CA ARG A 169 -5.06 17.75 13.77
C ARG A 169 -3.82 18.62 13.89
N ALA A 170 -3.84 19.64 14.75
CA ALA A 170 -2.69 20.53 14.95
C ALA A 170 -1.48 19.75 15.49
N ALA A 171 -1.70 18.85 16.46
CA ALA A 171 -0.65 17.99 17.00
C ALA A 171 -0.07 17.07 15.90
N LEU A 172 -0.93 16.47 15.09
CA LEU A 172 -0.51 15.60 13.98
C LEU A 172 0.32 16.37 12.93
N VAL A 173 -0.12 17.56 12.52
CA VAL A 173 0.64 18.43 11.60
C VAL A 173 1.99 18.79 12.20
N GLY A 174 2.05 19.09 13.51
CA GLY A 174 3.29 19.39 14.23
C GLY A 174 4.31 18.24 14.26
N MET A 175 3.87 17.00 14.04
CA MET A 175 4.78 15.85 13.91
C MET A 175 5.50 15.82 12.56
N HIS A 176 5.02 16.53 11.54
CA HIS A 176 5.56 16.50 10.19
C HIS A 176 6.41 17.76 9.93
N PRO A 177 7.75 17.64 9.80
CA PRO A 177 8.64 18.79 9.53
C PRO A 177 8.25 19.63 8.31
N VAL A 178 7.59 19.02 7.31
CA VAL A 178 7.09 19.75 6.12
C VAL A 178 5.86 20.62 6.42
N GLY A 179 5.33 20.62 7.66
CA GLY A 179 4.21 21.47 8.09
C GLY A 179 2.84 21.08 7.61
N ARG A 180 2.68 19.85 7.11
CA ARG A 180 1.38 19.27 6.71
C ARG A 180 1.39 17.75 6.79
N THR A 181 0.22 17.16 6.82
CA THR A 181 -0.01 15.73 6.55
C THR A 181 0.15 15.42 5.06
N GLY A 182 0.32 14.15 4.71
CA GLY A 182 0.37 13.70 3.32
C GLY A 182 -1.02 13.68 2.68
N ARG A 183 -1.07 13.71 1.36
CA ARG A 183 -2.28 13.57 0.55
C ARG A 183 -2.18 12.29 -0.29
N PRO A 184 -3.30 11.68 -0.71
CA PRO A 184 -3.27 10.55 -1.63
C PRO A 184 -2.44 10.81 -2.90
N ALA A 185 -2.46 12.04 -3.42
CA ALA A 185 -1.64 12.45 -4.56
C ALA A 185 -0.13 12.34 -4.30
N ASP A 186 0.35 12.64 -3.07
CA ASP A 186 1.77 12.50 -2.75
C ASP A 186 2.24 11.03 -2.92
N VAL A 187 1.37 10.07 -2.56
CA VAL A 187 1.63 8.63 -2.76
C VAL A 187 1.53 8.25 -4.22
N GLY A 188 0.52 8.78 -4.93
CA GLY A 188 0.30 8.54 -6.36
C GLY A 188 1.47 9.01 -7.21
N ASP A 189 1.98 10.22 -6.98
CA ASP A 189 3.12 10.79 -7.71
C ASP A 189 4.38 9.94 -7.54
N LEU A 190 4.64 9.45 -6.31
CA LEU A 190 5.75 8.54 -6.08
C LEU A 190 5.54 7.18 -6.76
N ALA A 191 4.33 6.65 -6.75
CA ALA A 191 4.01 5.40 -7.44
C ALA A 191 4.22 5.53 -8.96
N VAL A 192 3.83 6.65 -9.57
CA VAL A 192 4.08 6.94 -10.99
C VAL A 192 5.58 7.01 -11.28
N PHE A 193 6.36 7.70 -10.44
CA PHE A 193 7.82 7.73 -10.58
C PHE A 193 8.42 6.31 -10.50
N LEU A 194 8.00 5.51 -9.52
CA LEU A 194 8.49 4.15 -9.33
C LEU A 194 8.11 3.20 -10.47
N ALA A 195 6.96 3.43 -11.10
CA ALA A 195 6.53 2.67 -12.28
C ALA A 195 7.37 2.99 -13.52
N GLY A 196 7.87 4.22 -13.63
CA GLY A 196 8.55 4.73 -14.83
C GLY A 196 10.05 4.40 -14.91
N ASP A 197 10.65 4.81 -16.07
CA ASP A 197 12.06 4.58 -16.36
C ASP A 197 13.03 5.35 -15.46
N GLY A 198 12.56 6.43 -14.83
CA GLY A 198 13.35 7.17 -13.84
C GLY A 198 13.80 6.31 -12.65
N ALA A 199 13.04 5.26 -12.36
CA ALA A 199 13.30 4.31 -11.27
C ALA A 199 13.93 2.98 -11.72
N ARG A 200 14.46 2.89 -12.95
CA ARG A 200 14.95 1.64 -13.55
C ARG A 200 16.05 0.92 -12.78
N PHE A 201 16.73 1.61 -11.87
CA PHE A 201 17.77 1.03 -10.99
C PHE A 201 17.33 0.92 -9.52
N LEU A 202 16.05 1.20 -9.23
CA LEU A 202 15.47 1.05 -7.90
C LEU A 202 14.70 -0.27 -7.81
N SER A 203 15.19 -1.20 -6.99
CA SER A 203 14.52 -2.46 -6.67
C SER A 203 14.94 -2.94 -5.28
N GLY A 204 14.02 -3.55 -4.53
CA GLY A 204 14.27 -4.04 -3.18
C GLY A 204 14.15 -2.98 -2.08
N GLU A 205 13.90 -1.74 -2.44
CA GLU A 205 13.88 -0.61 -1.48
C GLU A 205 12.46 -0.29 -1.00
N THR A 206 12.40 0.16 0.25
CA THR A 206 11.21 0.78 0.85
C THR A 206 11.44 2.26 1.03
N ILE A 207 10.72 3.08 0.28
CA ILE A 207 10.86 4.54 0.27
C ILE A 207 9.89 5.13 1.29
N VAL A 208 10.45 5.80 2.30
CA VAL A 208 9.66 6.52 3.31
C VAL A 208 9.11 7.80 2.69
N LEU A 209 7.79 8.01 2.85
CA LEU A 209 7.04 9.16 2.36
C LEU A 209 6.18 9.72 3.50
N ASP A 210 6.80 10.48 4.39
CA ASP A 210 6.18 10.88 5.66
C ASP A 210 6.39 12.36 6.05
N GLY A 211 6.84 13.18 5.13
CA GLY A 211 7.12 14.59 5.39
C GLY A 211 8.20 14.81 6.46
N GLY A 212 9.11 13.85 6.64
CA GLY A 212 10.22 13.92 7.59
C GLY A 212 9.83 13.49 9.02
N ARG A 213 8.62 12.95 9.23
CA ARG A 213 8.12 12.55 10.57
C ARG A 213 9.08 11.57 11.26
N THR A 214 9.52 10.53 10.57
CA THR A 214 10.41 9.51 11.16
C THR A 214 11.88 9.90 11.17
N ALA A 215 12.27 10.93 10.42
CA ALA A 215 13.64 11.48 10.44
C ALA A 215 13.90 12.37 11.66
N ARG A 216 12.84 12.82 12.34
CA ARG A 216 12.93 13.69 13.51
C ARG A 216 13.26 12.89 14.76
N LEU A 217 14.34 13.24 15.44
CA LEU A 217 14.61 12.74 16.80
C LEU A 217 13.70 13.48 17.79
N PRO A 218 12.98 12.74 18.68
CA PRO A 218 12.22 13.39 19.75
C PRO A 218 13.20 14.08 20.70
N THR A 219 12.99 15.38 20.92
CA THR A 219 13.71 16.15 21.93
C THR A 219 12.77 16.44 23.10
N PRO A 220 13.22 16.37 24.35
CA PRO A 220 12.37 16.57 25.53
C PRO A 220 12.04 18.04 25.82
N PHE A 221 12.48 18.98 24.99
CA PHE A 221 12.29 20.44 25.13
C PHE A 221 12.00 21.10 23.78
#